data_b3dc2b3024bf7e500779cdfcf01c8b89
#
_entry.id   b3dc2b3024bf7e500779cdfcf01c8b89
#
_cell.length_a   1.000
_cell.length_b   1.000
_cell.length_c   1.000
_cell.angle_alpha   90.00
_cell.angle_beta   90.00
_cell.angle_gamma   90.00
#
_symmetry.space_group_name_H-M   'P 1'
#
loop_
_entity.id
_entity.type
_entity.pdbx_description
1 polymer ?
#
loop_
_entity_poly.entity_id
_entity_poly.type
_entity_poly.pdbx_seq_one_letter_code
_entity_poly.pdbx_strand_id
1 'polypeptide(L)'
;MTLTSIDVESLREMLESEEPVTVLDVRPEDQRAEWQIPGSIHFDAYEALKAKDPSAMEGVDLPGRLPVVTVCGAGKTSAIAAEQLRDRGLQAVSLEGGMKAWGLAWNTAEVRVEGSRARVVQVRRTGKGCLSYIVESEGEAVVIDAALEPEVYLKVVDDLGWKVTGVLETHIHADHLSRSRRLAEQAGEVTLYLPEQDRVSFAFAPVRDKDVVEVGAAKLKALSTPGHTTESTSYLLDDQALFTGDTLFVDGVGRPDLEASPEEKRSRAQALYHTLRHLLDLPPETLILPGHTSEPVPFDEEPVSGTIAQVREGVEALDASEDVFVERILEHLPPTPSNYDRIVKLNEAGGLPEEELTELEAGANRCAAS
;
A
#
# COMPACT_ATOMS: atom_id res chain seq x y z
N MET A 1 20.63 -8.44 -29.82
CA MET A 1 21.13 -7.67 -28.66
C MET A 1 20.68 -8.40 -27.44
N THR A 2 21.56 -8.78 -26.54
CA THR A 2 21.17 -9.37 -25.26
C THR A 2 20.60 -8.26 -24.37
N LEU A 3 19.37 -8.42 -23.85
CA LEU A 3 18.79 -7.50 -22.89
C LEU A 3 19.73 -7.40 -21.67
N THR A 4 20.00 -6.18 -21.22
CA THR A 4 20.85 -5.92 -20.05
C THR A 4 20.05 -5.51 -18.83
N SER A 5 18.80 -5.11 -19.04
CA SER A 5 17.86 -4.69 -17.99
C SER A 5 16.44 -5.15 -18.30
N ILE A 6 15.60 -5.11 -17.27
CA ILE A 6 14.16 -5.40 -17.31
C ILE A 6 13.44 -4.30 -16.53
N ASP A 7 12.29 -3.86 -16.99
CA ASP A 7 11.45 -2.91 -16.27
C ASP A 7 10.60 -3.59 -15.18
N VAL A 8 9.93 -2.79 -14.35
CA VAL A 8 9.11 -3.26 -13.24
C VAL A 8 7.91 -4.07 -13.73
N GLU A 9 7.26 -3.63 -14.82
CA GLU A 9 6.07 -4.29 -15.33
C GLU A 9 6.40 -5.69 -15.86
N SER A 10 7.48 -5.82 -16.63
CA SER A 10 7.93 -7.12 -17.13
C SER A 10 8.30 -8.08 -15.98
N LEU A 11 9.00 -7.61 -14.94
CA LEU A 11 9.31 -8.46 -13.79
C LEU A 11 8.04 -8.83 -13.00
N ARG A 12 7.12 -7.90 -12.83
CA ARG A 12 5.83 -8.12 -12.18
C ARG A 12 5.03 -9.24 -12.91
N GLU A 13 4.93 -9.12 -14.24
CA GLU A 13 4.24 -10.13 -15.06
C GLU A 13 4.87 -11.53 -14.96
N MET A 14 6.21 -11.60 -14.94
CA MET A 14 6.90 -12.88 -14.72
C MET A 14 6.58 -13.50 -13.35
N LEU A 15 6.53 -12.69 -12.30
CA LEU A 15 6.20 -13.18 -10.95
C LEU A 15 4.72 -13.56 -10.82
N GLU A 16 3.82 -12.82 -11.46
CA GLU A 16 2.38 -13.09 -11.46
C GLU A 16 2.01 -14.34 -12.27
N SER A 17 2.71 -14.58 -13.38
CA SER A 17 2.51 -15.78 -14.22
C SER A 17 3.31 -17.01 -13.76
N GLU A 18 3.99 -16.93 -12.60
CA GLU A 18 4.88 -17.98 -12.08
C GLU A 18 5.96 -18.40 -13.07
N GLU A 19 6.39 -17.49 -13.96
CA GLU A 19 7.50 -17.78 -14.85
C GLU A 19 8.79 -18.05 -14.07
N PRO A 20 9.59 -19.06 -14.45
CA PRO A 20 10.81 -19.37 -13.72
C PRO A 20 11.84 -18.22 -13.78
N VAL A 21 11.97 -17.48 -12.70
CA VAL A 21 12.92 -16.38 -12.53
C VAL A 21 13.54 -16.41 -11.13
N THR A 22 14.79 -16.01 -11.02
CA THR A 22 15.45 -15.80 -9.73
C THR A 22 15.67 -14.30 -9.53
N VAL A 23 15.04 -13.70 -8.53
CA VAL A 23 15.33 -12.33 -8.12
C VAL A 23 16.46 -12.36 -7.09
N LEU A 24 17.55 -11.64 -7.36
CA LEU A 24 18.72 -11.55 -6.51
C LEU A 24 18.88 -10.12 -5.98
N ASP A 25 18.63 -9.95 -4.69
CA ASP A 25 18.81 -8.68 -3.98
C ASP A 25 20.24 -8.55 -3.48
N VAL A 26 20.95 -7.53 -3.99
CA VAL A 26 22.37 -7.27 -3.66
C VAL A 26 22.55 -6.09 -2.69
N ARG A 27 21.48 -5.65 -2.03
CA ARG A 27 21.49 -4.56 -1.05
C ARG A 27 22.05 -5.02 0.29
N PRO A 28 22.47 -4.04 1.15
CA PRO A 28 22.75 -4.31 2.56
C PRO A 28 21.54 -4.91 3.29
N GLU A 29 21.82 -5.71 4.32
CA GLU A 29 20.81 -6.41 5.13
C GLU A 29 19.75 -5.47 5.72
N ASP A 30 20.17 -4.31 6.24
CA ASP A 30 19.27 -3.32 6.84
C ASP A 30 18.25 -2.76 5.82
N GLN A 31 18.68 -2.49 4.58
CA GLN A 31 17.77 -2.04 3.52
C GLN A 31 16.82 -3.14 3.05
N ARG A 32 17.29 -4.40 3.03
CA ARG A 32 16.46 -5.53 2.70
C ARG A 32 15.41 -5.78 3.78
N ALA A 33 15.78 -5.66 5.05
CA ALA A 33 14.88 -5.84 6.18
C ALA A 33 13.74 -4.80 6.22
N GLU A 34 13.96 -3.61 5.65
CA GLU A 34 12.88 -2.61 5.53
C GLU A 34 11.80 -3.04 4.53
N TRP A 35 12.21 -3.52 3.36
CA TRP A 35 11.28 -4.00 2.32
C TRP A 35 12.03 -4.81 1.26
N GLN A 36 11.41 -5.88 0.76
CA GLN A 36 12.01 -6.78 -0.22
C GLN A 36 11.00 -7.23 -1.29
N ILE A 37 11.50 -7.72 -2.41
CA ILE A 37 10.68 -8.46 -3.38
C ILE A 37 10.43 -9.86 -2.82
N PRO A 38 9.16 -10.30 -2.66
CA PRO A 38 8.85 -11.62 -2.13
C PRO A 38 9.54 -12.75 -2.92
N GLY A 39 10.08 -13.74 -2.21
CA GLY A 39 10.79 -14.86 -2.81
C GLY A 39 12.20 -14.54 -3.34
N SER A 40 12.68 -13.29 -3.22
CA SER A 40 14.03 -12.93 -3.65
C SER A 40 15.11 -13.55 -2.75
N ILE A 41 16.22 -13.95 -3.39
CA ILE A 41 17.44 -14.40 -2.71
C ILE A 41 18.25 -13.17 -2.30
N HIS A 42 18.84 -13.19 -1.12
CA HIS A 42 19.73 -12.14 -0.64
C HIS A 42 21.20 -12.53 -0.77
N PHE A 43 21.99 -11.61 -1.28
CA PHE A 43 23.45 -11.70 -1.27
C PHE A 43 24.02 -10.28 -1.13
N ASP A 44 24.37 -9.88 0.10
CA ASP A 44 24.94 -8.56 0.35
C ASP A 44 26.30 -8.43 -0.33
N ALA A 45 26.30 -7.80 -1.49
CA ALA A 45 27.48 -7.47 -2.26
C ALA A 45 27.61 -5.95 -2.49
N TYR A 46 26.81 -5.14 -1.80
CA TYR A 46 26.64 -3.72 -2.12
C TYR A 46 27.95 -2.94 -2.12
N GLU A 47 28.77 -3.04 -1.06
CA GLU A 47 30.02 -2.28 -0.95
C GLU A 47 31.07 -2.76 -1.96
N ALA A 48 31.17 -4.06 -2.21
CA ALA A 48 32.07 -4.61 -3.21
C ALA A 48 31.68 -4.18 -4.64
N LEU A 49 30.38 -4.24 -4.98
CA LEU A 49 29.87 -3.76 -6.25
C LEU A 49 30.06 -2.25 -6.44
N LYS A 50 29.86 -1.46 -5.40
CA LYS A 50 30.10 -0.02 -5.40
C LYS A 50 31.57 0.33 -5.61
N ALA A 51 32.47 -0.48 -5.05
CA ALA A 51 33.91 -0.39 -5.25
C ALA A 51 34.34 -0.96 -6.63
N LYS A 52 33.43 -1.52 -7.40
CA LYS A 52 33.69 -2.21 -8.68
C LYS A 52 34.65 -3.39 -8.55
N ASP A 53 34.60 -4.09 -7.43
CA ASP A 53 35.37 -5.31 -7.22
C ASP A 53 34.92 -6.38 -8.22
N PRO A 54 35.81 -6.90 -9.10
CA PRO A 54 35.43 -7.92 -10.08
C PRO A 54 35.03 -9.25 -9.45
N SER A 55 35.37 -9.48 -8.19
CA SER A 55 35.01 -10.68 -7.43
C SER A 55 33.73 -10.51 -6.59
N ALA A 56 33.03 -9.37 -6.67
CA ALA A 56 31.88 -9.05 -5.83
C ALA A 56 30.78 -10.11 -5.85
N MET A 57 30.62 -10.80 -6.98
CA MET A 57 29.62 -11.86 -7.15
C MET A 57 30.19 -13.29 -7.00
N GLU A 58 31.45 -13.44 -6.54
CA GLU A 58 32.02 -14.75 -6.21
C GLU A 58 31.32 -15.36 -4.99
N GLY A 59 31.01 -16.65 -5.08
CA GLY A 59 30.37 -17.39 -3.97
C GLY A 59 28.85 -17.22 -3.87
N VAL A 60 28.22 -16.40 -4.73
CA VAL A 60 26.75 -16.38 -4.75
C VAL A 60 26.20 -17.76 -5.16
N ASP A 61 25.29 -18.28 -4.36
CA ASP A 61 24.60 -19.56 -4.60
C ASP A 61 23.23 -19.25 -5.23
N LEU A 62 23.04 -19.70 -6.46
CA LEU A 62 21.80 -19.46 -7.22
C LEU A 62 21.17 -20.79 -7.64
N PRO A 63 19.85 -20.96 -7.48
CA PRO A 63 19.17 -22.18 -7.85
C PRO A 63 19.11 -22.34 -9.38
N GLY A 64 19.83 -23.35 -9.90
CA GLY A 64 19.67 -23.82 -11.27
C GLY A 64 20.14 -22.85 -12.35
N ARG A 65 19.52 -22.99 -13.57
CA ARG A 65 19.82 -22.18 -14.76
C ARG A 65 18.70 -21.21 -15.11
N LEU A 66 17.99 -20.68 -14.12
CA LEU A 66 16.91 -19.72 -14.31
C LEU A 66 17.49 -18.36 -14.67
N PRO A 67 16.76 -17.55 -15.45
CA PRO A 67 17.08 -16.13 -15.61
C PRO A 67 17.21 -15.46 -14.25
N VAL A 68 18.25 -14.62 -14.09
CA VAL A 68 18.50 -13.89 -12.85
C VAL A 68 18.17 -12.41 -13.06
N VAL A 69 17.31 -11.85 -12.22
CA VAL A 69 17.06 -10.41 -12.13
C VAL A 69 17.72 -9.88 -10.87
N THR A 70 18.79 -9.10 -11.05
CA THR A 70 19.50 -8.47 -9.93
C THR A 70 18.82 -7.17 -9.51
N VAL A 71 18.73 -6.92 -8.21
CA VAL A 71 18.05 -5.75 -7.65
C VAL A 71 18.95 -5.03 -6.66
N CYS A 72 18.98 -3.69 -6.72
CA CYS A 72 19.53 -2.82 -5.69
C CYS A 72 18.59 -1.63 -5.44
N GLY A 73 19.00 -0.63 -4.65
CA GLY A 73 18.15 0.53 -4.34
C GLY A 73 17.67 1.32 -5.56
N ALA A 74 18.55 1.55 -6.55
CA ALA A 74 18.28 2.43 -7.70
C ALA A 74 18.81 1.89 -9.05
N GLY A 75 19.03 0.60 -9.20
CA GLY A 75 19.44 -0.04 -10.44
C GLY A 75 20.94 0.08 -10.80
N LYS A 76 21.76 0.80 -10.03
CA LYS A 76 23.16 1.08 -10.37
C LYS A 76 24.12 -0.07 -10.03
N THR A 77 24.12 -0.52 -8.80
CA THR A 77 24.99 -1.64 -8.35
C THR A 77 24.48 -2.98 -8.87
N SER A 78 23.17 -3.16 -9.00
CA SER A 78 22.58 -4.36 -9.62
C SER A 78 22.96 -4.51 -11.10
N ALA A 79 23.13 -3.43 -11.85
CA ALA A 79 23.63 -3.51 -13.24
C ALA A 79 25.04 -4.10 -13.30
N ILE A 80 25.93 -3.73 -12.35
CA ILE A 80 27.28 -4.30 -12.22
C ILE A 80 27.20 -5.79 -11.82
N ALA A 81 26.31 -6.13 -10.89
CA ALA A 81 26.08 -7.52 -10.50
C ALA A 81 25.62 -8.38 -11.70
N ALA A 82 24.65 -7.90 -12.47
CA ALA A 82 24.17 -8.59 -13.67
C ALA A 82 25.28 -8.78 -14.71
N GLU A 83 26.15 -7.79 -14.92
CA GLU A 83 27.31 -7.88 -15.80
C GLU A 83 28.27 -8.99 -15.35
N GLN A 84 28.68 -8.99 -14.08
CA GLN A 84 29.57 -10.03 -13.53
C GLN A 84 28.95 -11.44 -13.60
N LEU A 85 27.65 -11.57 -13.41
CA LEU A 85 26.95 -12.85 -13.55
C LEU A 85 26.93 -13.30 -15.02
N ARG A 86 26.74 -12.41 -15.99
CA ARG A 86 26.83 -12.71 -17.43
C ARG A 86 28.24 -13.15 -17.84
N ASP A 87 29.28 -12.52 -17.31
CA ASP A 87 30.68 -12.92 -17.56
C ASP A 87 30.99 -14.33 -17.06
N ARG A 88 30.22 -14.79 -16.07
CA ARG A 88 30.23 -16.17 -15.56
C ARG A 88 29.33 -17.14 -16.33
N GLY A 89 28.69 -16.69 -17.40
CA GLY A 89 27.85 -17.50 -18.29
C GLY A 89 26.40 -17.66 -17.85
N LEU A 90 25.93 -16.87 -16.87
CA LEU A 90 24.53 -16.85 -16.44
C LEU A 90 23.70 -15.88 -17.30
N GLN A 91 22.42 -16.18 -17.45
CA GLN A 91 21.45 -15.23 -18.00
C GLN A 91 21.05 -14.25 -16.89
N ALA A 92 21.60 -13.05 -16.90
CA ALA A 92 21.33 -12.07 -15.87
C ALA A 92 21.01 -10.69 -16.45
N VAL A 93 20.00 -10.03 -15.87
CA VAL A 93 19.58 -8.67 -16.18
C VAL A 93 19.42 -7.87 -14.89
N SER A 94 19.43 -6.55 -14.98
CA SER A 94 19.19 -5.67 -13.81
C SER A 94 17.78 -5.11 -13.85
N LEU A 95 17.11 -5.01 -12.70
CA LEU A 95 15.86 -4.27 -12.59
C LEU A 95 16.13 -2.78 -12.75
N GLU A 96 15.49 -2.16 -13.73
CA GLU A 96 15.59 -0.72 -14.00
C GLU A 96 15.04 0.08 -12.82
N GLY A 97 15.79 1.08 -12.36
CA GLY A 97 15.43 1.88 -11.20
C GLY A 97 15.45 1.14 -9.84
N GLY A 98 15.70 -0.18 -9.83
CA GLY A 98 15.81 -0.99 -8.62
C GLY A 98 14.58 -0.94 -7.73
N MET A 99 14.77 -1.03 -6.39
CA MET A 99 13.66 -1.00 -5.41
C MET A 99 12.86 0.30 -5.42
N LYS A 100 13.44 1.43 -5.83
CA LYS A 100 12.68 2.67 -6.00
C LYS A 100 11.62 2.55 -7.08
N ALA A 101 11.97 2.00 -8.23
CA ALA A 101 11.00 1.73 -9.31
C ALA A 101 10.05 0.60 -8.92
N TRP A 102 10.55 -0.45 -8.23
CA TRP A 102 9.73 -1.52 -7.69
C TRP A 102 8.64 -1.02 -6.74
N GLY A 103 8.84 0.11 -6.08
CA GLY A 103 7.82 0.79 -5.28
C GLY A 103 6.47 1.03 -5.99
N LEU A 104 6.43 0.91 -7.33
CA LEU A 104 5.21 1.00 -8.14
C LEU A 104 4.66 -0.37 -8.57
N ALA A 105 5.34 -1.48 -8.22
CA ALA A 105 4.85 -2.82 -8.53
C ALA A 105 3.53 -3.11 -7.79
N TRP A 106 2.64 -3.83 -8.47
CA TRP A 106 1.31 -4.13 -7.97
C TRP A 106 0.84 -5.50 -8.43
N ASN A 107 -0.14 -6.03 -7.74
CA ASN A 107 -0.95 -7.17 -8.16
C ASN A 107 -2.38 -7.02 -7.60
N THR A 108 -3.23 -7.97 -7.86
CA THR A 108 -4.61 -7.97 -7.38
C THR A 108 -4.93 -9.24 -6.60
N ALA A 109 -5.95 -9.13 -5.72
CA ALA A 109 -6.59 -10.27 -5.09
C ALA A 109 -8.10 -10.04 -5.04
N GLU A 110 -8.89 -11.07 -5.33
CA GLU A 110 -10.34 -11.02 -5.13
C GLU A 110 -10.65 -11.17 -3.64
N VAL A 111 -11.47 -10.26 -3.11
CA VAL A 111 -11.95 -10.34 -1.72
C VAL A 111 -13.36 -10.87 -1.72
N ARG A 112 -13.56 -12.04 -1.14
CA ARG A 112 -14.90 -12.60 -0.98
C ARG A 112 -15.59 -11.99 0.25
N VAL A 113 -16.64 -11.22 0.02
CA VAL A 113 -17.48 -10.64 1.08
C VAL A 113 -18.80 -11.40 1.16
N GLU A 114 -18.90 -12.30 2.12
CA GLU A 114 -20.13 -13.10 2.29
C GLU A 114 -21.31 -12.21 2.73
N GLY A 115 -22.46 -12.41 2.09
CA GLY A 115 -23.66 -11.62 2.39
C GLY A 115 -23.77 -10.30 1.64
N SER A 116 -22.71 -9.80 0.99
CA SER A 116 -22.75 -8.64 0.10
C SER A 116 -23.14 -9.05 -1.35
N ARG A 117 -23.69 -8.10 -2.08
CA ARG A 117 -23.90 -8.18 -3.53
C ARG A 117 -22.75 -7.62 -4.33
N ALA A 118 -21.80 -7.00 -3.67
CA ALA A 118 -20.63 -6.42 -4.31
C ALA A 118 -19.56 -7.48 -4.58
N ARG A 119 -18.81 -7.26 -5.65
CA ARG A 119 -17.50 -7.87 -5.87
C ARG A 119 -16.44 -6.87 -5.42
N VAL A 120 -15.39 -7.35 -4.77
CA VAL A 120 -14.30 -6.50 -4.29
C VAL A 120 -12.98 -7.03 -4.82
N VAL A 121 -12.21 -6.15 -5.45
CA VAL A 121 -10.82 -6.41 -5.85
C VAL A 121 -9.91 -5.53 -5.02
N GLN A 122 -9.01 -6.15 -4.28
CA GLN A 122 -7.91 -5.46 -3.60
C GLN A 122 -6.77 -5.28 -4.59
N VAL A 123 -6.40 -4.03 -4.87
CA VAL A 123 -5.23 -3.66 -5.67
C VAL A 123 -4.08 -3.43 -4.68
N ARG A 124 -3.10 -4.33 -4.68
CA ARG A 124 -2.02 -4.39 -3.71
C ARG A 124 -0.76 -3.80 -4.32
N ARG A 125 -0.29 -2.68 -3.81
CA ARG A 125 1.00 -2.08 -4.21
C ARG A 125 2.14 -2.84 -3.53
N THR A 126 2.56 -3.96 -4.12
CA THR A 126 3.50 -4.93 -3.54
C THR A 126 4.86 -4.33 -3.21
N GLY A 127 5.26 -3.32 -3.94
CA GLY A 127 6.53 -2.62 -3.72
C GLY A 127 6.55 -1.65 -2.55
N LYS A 128 5.37 -1.41 -1.88
CA LYS A 128 5.25 -0.43 -0.79
C LYS A 128 4.31 -0.85 0.33
N GLY A 129 3.31 -1.69 0.04
CA GLY A 129 2.32 -2.15 1.01
C GLY A 129 1.02 -1.33 1.06
N CYS A 130 0.80 -0.36 0.16
CA CYS A 130 -0.48 0.31 0.06
C CYS A 130 -1.53 -0.61 -0.54
N LEU A 131 -2.75 -0.56 -0.01
CA LEU A 131 -3.90 -1.37 -0.41
C LEU A 131 -5.04 -0.45 -0.84
N SER A 132 -5.40 -0.53 -2.12
CA SER A 132 -6.55 0.17 -2.68
C SER A 132 -7.63 -0.84 -3.00
N TYR A 133 -8.87 -0.41 -3.18
CA TYR A 133 -9.97 -1.33 -3.45
C TYR A 133 -10.82 -0.86 -4.61
N ILE A 134 -11.27 -1.81 -5.42
CA ILE A 134 -12.33 -1.61 -6.41
C ILE A 134 -13.55 -2.37 -5.89
N VAL A 135 -14.64 -1.67 -5.62
CA VAL A 135 -15.90 -2.23 -5.16
C VAL A 135 -16.91 -2.10 -6.28
N GLU A 136 -17.43 -3.22 -6.76
CA GLU A 136 -18.37 -3.27 -7.89
C GLU A 136 -19.69 -3.91 -7.50
N SER A 137 -20.78 -3.38 -8.05
CA SER A 137 -22.10 -4.02 -8.06
C SER A 137 -22.88 -3.58 -9.30
N GLU A 138 -23.51 -4.53 -9.99
CA GLU A 138 -24.34 -4.32 -11.19
C GLU A 138 -23.61 -3.60 -12.34
N GLY A 139 -22.28 -3.78 -12.45
CA GLY A 139 -21.42 -3.16 -13.48
C GLY A 139 -20.93 -1.76 -13.14
N GLU A 140 -21.38 -1.18 -12.02
CA GLU A 140 -20.87 0.09 -11.48
C GLU A 140 -19.78 -0.16 -10.44
N ALA A 141 -18.70 0.58 -10.50
CA ALA A 141 -17.58 0.42 -9.58
C ALA A 141 -17.14 1.73 -8.95
N VAL A 142 -16.70 1.68 -7.72
CA VAL A 142 -15.97 2.76 -7.08
C VAL A 142 -14.57 2.30 -6.69
N VAL A 143 -13.61 3.24 -6.66
CA VAL A 143 -12.25 2.97 -6.20
C VAL A 143 -12.02 3.67 -4.88
N ILE A 144 -11.41 2.98 -3.90
CA ILE A 144 -11.07 3.52 -2.58
C ILE A 144 -9.56 3.59 -2.48
N ASP A 145 -9.03 4.77 -2.07
CA ASP A 145 -7.62 5.07 -1.79
C ASP A 145 -6.67 4.75 -2.97
N ALA A 146 -6.85 5.41 -4.11
CA ALA A 146 -6.05 5.17 -5.30
C ALA A 146 -4.58 5.58 -5.11
N ALA A 147 -3.69 4.62 -4.81
CA ALA A 147 -2.26 4.80 -4.53
C ALA A 147 -1.34 4.61 -5.77
N LEU A 148 -1.89 4.17 -6.90
CA LEU A 148 -1.20 3.90 -8.16
C LEU A 148 -1.75 4.77 -9.29
N GLU A 149 -1.04 4.83 -10.41
CA GLU A 149 -1.51 5.59 -11.57
C GLU A 149 -2.89 5.12 -12.04
N PRO A 150 -3.76 6.04 -12.51
CA PRO A 150 -5.13 5.74 -12.92
C PRO A 150 -5.25 4.58 -13.90
N GLU A 151 -4.28 4.42 -14.78
CA GLU A 151 -4.25 3.38 -15.80
C GLU A 151 -4.29 1.96 -15.21
N VAL A 152 -3.77 1.77 -14.00
CA VAL A 152 -3.84 0.49 -13.27
C VAL A 152 -5.29 0.13 -12.95
N TYR A 153 -6.02 1.05 -12.33
CA TYR A 153 -7.42 0.84 -11.95
C TYR A 153 -8.34 0.72 -13.16
N LEU A 154 -8.14 1.61 -14.15
CA LEU A 154 -8.93 1.59 -15.38
C LEU A 154 -8.73 0.29 -16.15
N LYS A 155 -7.48 -0.23 -16.20
CA LYS A 155 -7.20 -1.52 -16.82
C LYS A 155 -7.96 -2.65 -16.11
N VAL A 156 -7.89 -2.74 -14.78
CA VAL A 156 -8.58 -3.79 -14.01
C VAL A 156 -10.10 -3.72 -14.22
N VAL A 157 -10.66 -2.51 -14.20
CA VAL A 157 -12.10 -2.27 -14.40
C VAL A 157 -12.54 -2.67 -15.83
N ASP A 158 -11.76 -2.28 -16.84
CA ASP A 158 -12.02 -2.61 -18.25
C ASP A 158 -11.93 -4.12 -18.51
N ASP A 159 -10.90 -4.78 -17.98
CA ASP A 159 -10.69 -6.22 -18.12
C ASP A 159 -11.89 -7.02 -17.51
N LEU A 160 -12.51 -6.48 -16.46
CA LEU A 160 -13.67 -7.08 -15.79
C LEU A 160 -15.03 -6.63 -16.38
N GLY A 161 -15.03 -5.68 -17.32
CA GLY A 161 -16.24 -5.15 -17.96
C GLY A 161 -17.06 -4.24 -17.06
N TRP A 162 -16.43 -3.57 -16.10
CA TRP A 162 -17.07 -2.64 -15.16
C TRP A 162 -16.89 -1.18 -15.58
N LYS A 163 -17.56 -0.28 -14.87
CA LYS A 163 -17.44 1.16 -15.10
C LYS A 163 -17.21 1.89 -13.80
N VAL A 164 -16.16 2.69 -13.71
CA VAL A 164 -15.94 3.58 -12.57
C VAL A 164 -17.02 4.66 -12.55
N THR A 165 -17.71 4.80 -11.43
CA THR A 165 -18.75 5.80 -11.17
C THR A 165 -18.42 6.76 -10.03
N GLY A 166 -17.38 6.45 -9.24
CA GLY A 166 -16.89 7.29 -8.16
C GLY A 166 -15.53 6.87 -7.66
N VAL A 167 -14.86 7.78 -6.97
CA VAL A 167 -13.58 7.54 -6.30
C VAL A 167 -13.67 8.08 -4.87
N LEU A 168 -13.24 7.29 -3.89
CA LEU A 168 -13.34 7.61 -2.47
C LEU A 168 -11.95 7.65 -1.84
N GLU A 169 -11.77 8.52 -0.85
CA GLU A 169 -10.61 8.54 0.04
C GLU A 169 -11.06 8.27 1.47
N THR A 170 -10.25 7.53 2.23
CA THR A 170 -10.47 7.31 3.67
C THR A 170 -9.91 8.46 4.51
N HIS A 171 -8.84 9.09 4.08
CA HIS A 171 -8.16 10.21 4.76
C HIS A 171 -7.18 10.93 3.82
N ILE A 172 -6.51 11.98 4.29
CA ILE A 172 -5.39 12.59 3.57
C ILE A 172 -4.13 11.79 3.86
N HIS A 173 -3.62 11.06 2.86
CA HIS A 173 -2.47 10.18 2.97
C HIS A 173 -1.16 10.93 3.21
N ALA A 174 -0.31 10.39 4.08
CA ALA A 174 1.01 10.93 4.41
C ALA A 174 2.19 10.10 3.87
N ASP A 175 1.93 8.93 3.34
CA ASP A 175 2.92 7.95 2.89
C ASP A 175 3.02 7.83 1.37
N HIS A 176 1.97 8.18 0.66
CA HIS A 176 1.91 8.18 -0.80
C HIS A 176 1.11 9.37 -1.36
N LEU A 177 1.36 9.70 -2.62
CA LEU A 177 0.57 10.69 -3.34
C LEU A 177 -0.72 10.05 -3.82
N SER A 178 -1.86 10.63 -3.45
CA SER A 178 -3.17 10.19 -3.93
C SER A 178 -3.31 10.43 -5.44
N ARG A 179 -3.77 9.43 -6.17
CA ARG A 179 -4.14 9.53 -7.58
C ARG A 179 -5.65 9.60 -7.77
N SER A 180 -6.43 9.65 -6.69
CA SER A 180 -7.90 9.60 -6.73
C SER A 180 -8.51 10.72 -7.56
N ARG A 181 -8.02 11.94 -7.41
CA ARG A 181 -8.50 13.08 -8.21
C ARG A 181 -8.24 12.83 -9.71
N ARG A 182 -7.04 12.42 -10.06
CA ARG A 182 -6.64 12.15 -11.44
C ARG A 182 -7.40 10.97 -12.03
N LEU A 183 -7.66 9.94 -11.21
CA LEU A 183 -8.49 8.82 -11.60
C LEU A 183 -9.94 9.26 -11.87
N ALA A 184 -10.51 10.10 -11.01
CA ALA A 184 -11.86 10.63 -11.22
C ALA A 184 -11.97 11.43 -12.52
N GLU A 185 -10.97 12.27 -12.83
CA GLU A 185 -10.89 13.03 -14.09
C GLU A 185 -10.79 12.07 -15.30
N GLN A 186 -9.91 11.07 -15.28
CA GLN A 186 -9.71 10.14 -16.39
C GLN A 186 -10.86 9.15 -16.59
N ALA A 187 -11.58 8.79 -15.52
CA ALA A 187 -12.76 7.93 -15.59
C ALA A 187 -14.01 8.62 -16.17
N GLY A 188 -13.90 9.89 -16.60
CA GLY A 188 -14.99 10.67 -17.20
C GLY A 188 -15.61 11.67 -16.25
N GLU A 189 -14.80 12.35 -15.43
CA GLU A 189 -15.23 13.36 -14.45
C GLU A 189 -16.24 12.78 -13.44
N VAL A 190 -15.95 11.59 -12.93
CA VAL A 190 -16.80 10.97 -11.92
C VAL A 190 -16.64 11.65 -10.57
N THR A 191 -17.57 11.41 -9.64
CA THR A 191 -17.54 12.06 -8.33
C THR A 191 -16.33 11.59 -7.52
N LEU A 192 -15.56 12.55 -7.01
CA LEU A 192 -14.51 12.33 -6.02
C LEU A 192 -15.09 12.63 -4.63
N TYR A 193 -15.08 11.64 -3.76
CA TYR A 193 -15.55 11.70 -2.38
C TYR A 193 -14.38 11.75 -1.41
N LEU A 194 -14.35 12.71 -0.51
CA LEU A 194 -13.42 12.78 0.62
C LEU A 194 -14.19 12.94 1.93
N PRO A 195 -13.64 12.49 3.07
CA PRO A 195 -14.16 12.88 4.37
C PRO A 195 -14.33 14.40 4.48
N GLU A 196 -15.38 14.86 5.17
CA GLU A 196 -15.61 16.30 5.38
C GLU A 196 -14.43 16.94 6.11
N GLN A 197 -13.78 17.90 5.49
CA GLN A 197 -12.60 18.61 5.97
C GLN A 197 -12.41 19.92 5.19
N ASP A 198 -11.55 20.82 5.64
CA ASP A 198 -11.26 22.13 5.03
C ASP A 198 -9.80 22.29 4.58
N ARG A 199 -9.03 21.18 4.56
CA ARG A 199 -7.58 21.18 4.27
C ARG A 199 -7.27 21.21 2.77
N VAL A 200 -8.08 20.53 1.93
CA VAL A 200 -7.79 20.45 0.50
C VAL A 200 -8.26 21.68 -0.26
N SER A 201 -7.52 22.05 -1.32
CA SER A 201 -7.78 23.26 -2.12
C SER A 201 -8.55 23.01 -3.41
N PHE A 202 -9.01 21.79 -3.67
CA PHE A 202 -9.77 21.40 -4.86
C PHE A 202 -11.19 20.94 -4.51
N ALA A 203 -12.06 20.86 -5.53
CA ALA A 203 -13.45 20.45 -5.34
C ALA A 203 -13.59 18.94 -5.12
N PHE A 204 -14.43 18.55 -4.17
CA PHE A 204 -14.80 17.18 -3.86
C PHE A 204 -16.22 17.13 -3.29
N ALA A 205 -16.82 15.94 -3.25
CA ALA A 205 -18.07 15.69 -2.54
C ALA A 205 -17.75 15.27 -1.08
N PRO A 206 -18.12 16.07 -0.07
CA PRO A 206 -17.81 15.74 1.31
C PRO A 206 -18.66 14.56 1.78
N VAL A 207 -18.03 13.63 2.50
CA VAL A 207 -18.69 12.47 3.15
C VAL A 207 -18.66 12.68 4.66
N ARG A 208 -19.80 12.55 5.30
CA ARG A 208 -20.01 12.68 6.75
C ARG A 208 -20.32 11.35 7.39
N ASP A 209 -20.22 11.30 8.69
CA ASP A 209 -20.64 10.11 9.46
C ASP A 209 -22.08 9.70 9.11
N LYS A 210 -22.25 8.42 8.79
CA LYS A 210 -23.49 7.76 8.36
C LYS A 210 -23.98 8.10 6.94
N ASP A 211 -23.29 8.94 6.19
CA ASP A 211 -23.60 9.10 4.76
C ASP A 211 -23.42 7.75 4.05
N VAL A 212 -24.16 7.55 2.97
CA VAL A 212 -24.13 6.33 2.17
C VAL A 212 -23.78 6.67 0.74
N VAL A 213 -22.72 6.03 0.24
CA VAL A 213 -22.39 6.03 -1.20
C VAL A 213 -22.96 4.73 -1.79
N GLU A 214 -23.84 4.87 -2.76
CA GLU A 214 -24.43 3.72 -3.47
C GLU A 214 -23.52 3.31 -4.64
N VAL A 215 -23.38 1.98 -4.82
CA VAL A 215 -22.61 1.36 -5.91
C VAL A 215 -23.48 0.26 -6.49
N GLY A 216 -24.21 0.54 -7.57
CA GLY A 216 -25.25 -0.37 -8.05
C GLY A 216 -26.25 -0.71 -6.96
N ALA A 217 -26.33 -2.00 -6.59
CA ALA A 217 -27.19 -2.48 -5.49
C ALA A 217 -26.50 -2.53 -4.13
N ALA A 218 -25.19 -2.28 -4.05
CA ALA A 218 -24.40 -2.29 -2.82
C ALA A 218 -24.34 -0.90 -2.17
N LYS A 219 -24.03 -0.86 -0.89
CA LYS A 219 -23.97 0.37 -0.08
C LYS A 219 -22.70 0.45 0.72
N LEU A 220 -22.00 1.56 0.57
CA LEU A 220 -20.85 1.95 1.39
C LEU A 220 -21.31 3.01 2.40
N LYS A 221 -21.46 2.62 3.66
CA LYS A 221 -21.81 3.52 4.75
C LYS A 221 -20.56 4.09 5.38
N ALA A 222 -20.44 5.40 5.41
CA ALA A 222 -19.32 6.08 6.06
C ALA A 222 -19.45 6.02 7.58
N LEU A 223 -18.35 5.72 8.25
CA LEU A 223 -18.18 5.77 9.69
C LEU A 223 -17.02 6.72 9.99
N SER A 224 -17.25 7.80 10.73
CA SER A 224 -16.16 8.66 11.18
C SER A 224 -15.26 7.90 12.14
N THR A 225 -13.97 7.80 11.82
CA THR A 225 -12.97 7.01 12.55
C THR A 225 -11.72 7.83 12.88
N PRO A 226 -11.86 8.95 13.60
CA PRO A 226 -10.73 9.83 13.92
C PRO A 226 -9.69 9.13 14.79
N GLY A 227 -8.43 9.54 14.62
CA GLY A 227 -7.32 9.04 15.44
C GLY A 227 -6.00 9.03 14.67
N HIS A 228 -5.89 8.30 13.59
CA HIS A 228 -4.76 8.40 12.66
C HIS A 228 -4.67 9.82 12.08
N THR A 229 -5.75 10.26 11.46
CA THR A 229 -6.02 11.67 11.17
C THR A 229 -7.33 12.12 11.83
N THR A 230 -7.60 13.42 11.85
CA THR A 230 -8.84 13.95 12.43
C THR A 230 -10.06 13.68 11.55
N GLU A 231 -9.87 13.62 10.24
CA GLU A 231 -10.90 13.41 9.23
C GLU A 231 -11.07 11.93 8.84
N SER A 232 -10.24 11.00 9.34
CA SER A 232 -10.30 9.58 8.98
C SER A 232 -11.73 9.04 8.98
N THR A 233 -12.07 8.35 7.91
CA THR A 233 -13.38 7.74 7.69
C THR A 233 -13.20 6.32 7.17
N SER A 234 -13.89 5.37 7.78
CA SER A 234 -13.99 3.99 7.29
C SER A 234 -15.29 3.79 6.52
N TYR A 235 -15.30 2.88 5.55
CA TYR A 235 -16.50 2.59 4.75
C TYR A 235 -16.98 1.16 5.00
N LEU A 236 -18.20 1.03 5.52
CA LEU A 236 -18.83 -0.27 5.80
C LEU A 236 -19.69 -0.70 4.60
N LEU A 237 -19.28 -1.77 3.93
CA LEU A 237 -19.95 -2.37 2.78
C LEU A 237 -21.04 -3.36 3.24
N ASP A 238 -22.29 -3.06 2.95
CA ASP A 238 -23.47 -3.94 3.18
C ASP A 238 -23.51 -4.56 4.60
N ASP A 239 -22.98 -3.87 5.61
CA ASP A 239 -22.78 -4.33 7.00
C ASP A 239 -21.91 -5.60 7.13
N GLN A 240 -21.08 -5.96 6.11
CA GLN A 240 -20.29 -7.20 6.07
C GLN A 240 -18.78 -6.96 6.07
N ALA A 241 -18.29 -5.91 5.41
CA ALA A 241 -16.85 -5.63 5.29
C ALA A 241 -16.57 -4.14 5.53
N LEU A 242 -15.47 -3.85 6.22
CA LEU A 242 -15.07 -2.50 6.60
C LEU A 242 -13.73 -2.13 5.96
N PHE A 243 -13.73 -1.15 5.07
CA PHE A 243 -12.52 -0.50 4.57
C PHE A 243 -12.06 0.51 5.61
N THR A 244 -10.99 0.18 6.32
CA THR A 244 -10.57 0.92 7.52
C THR A 244 -9.56 2.03 7.25
N GLY A 245 -9.06 2.13 6.01
CA GLY A 245 -7.92 3.00 5.75
C GLY A 245 -6.79 2.70 6.73
N ASP A 246 -6.22 3.74 7.31
CA ASP A 246 -5.14 3.65 8.29
C ASP A 246 -5.63 3.71 9.75
N THR A 247 -6.90 3.37 10.01
CA THR A 247 -7.44 3.33 11.38
C THR A 247 -7.13 2.01 12.07
N LEU A 248 -7.39 0.87 11.40
CA LEU A 248 -7.20 -0.48 11.91
C LEU A 248 -6.59 -1.36 10.83
N PHE A 249 -5.48 -2.04 11.15
CA PHE A 249 -4.80 -3.01 10.29
C PHE A 249 -5.06 -4.43 10.80
N VAL A 250 -4.65 -5.42 10.03
CA VAL A 250 -4.77 -6.83 10.48
C VAL A 250 -3.79 -7.16 11.61
N ASP A 251 -2.70 -6.41 11.72
CA ASP A 251 -1.57 -6.61 12.65
C ASP A 251 -1.26 -5.39 13.53
N GLY A 252 -2.08 -4.33 13.48
CA GLY A 252 -1.82 -3.12 14.24
C GLY A 252 -2.91 -2.05 14.11
N VAL A 253 -2.57 -0.85 14.53
CA VAL A 253 -3.45 0.33 14.46
C VAL A 253 -2.71 1.52 13.85
N GLY A 254 -3.43 2.52 13.37
CA GLY A 254 -2.84 3.72 12.79
C GLY A 254 -2.05 4.54 13.79
N ARG A 255 -0.93 5.13 13.35
CA ARG A 255 -0.15 6.06 14.18
C ARG A 255 -0.84 7.41 14.29
N PRO A 256 -0.90 8.04 15.48
CA PRO A 256 -1.64 9.29 15.70
C PRO A 256 -0.76 10.56 15.61
N ASP A 257 0.53 10.43 15.27
CA ASP A 257 1.52 11.47 15.58
C ASP A 257 1.96 12.36 14.42
N LEU A 258 1.69 11.94 13.17
CA LEU A 258 2.10 12.74 12.02
C LEU A 258 1.35 14.08 12.01
N GLU A 259 2.08 15.18 11.74
CA GLU A 259 1.55 16.56 11.75
C GLU A 259 0.91 17.02 13.07
N ALA A 260 1.24 16.39 14.19
CA ALA A 260 0.62 16.67 15.48
C ALA A 260 1.61 17.23 16.51
N SER A 261 1.21 18.25 17.26
CA SER A 261 1.91 18.70 18.46
C SER A 261 1.86 17.59 19.55
N PRO A 262 2.68 17.67 20.60
CA PRO A 262 2.64 16.67 21.69
C PRO A 262 1.25 16.51 22.33
N GLU A 263 0.49 17.61 22.50
CA GLU A 263 -0.86 17.56 23.04
C GLU A 263 -1.83 16.92 22.02
N GLU A 264 -1.71 17.26 20.74
CA GLU A 264 -2.55 16.68 19.70
C GLU A 264 -2.29 15.20 19.49
N LYS A 265 -1.02 14.72 19.58
CA LYS A 265 -0.71 13.29 19.54
C LYS A 265 -1.49 12.49 20.56
N ARG A 266 -1.52 13.00 21.80
CA ARG A 266 -2.25 12.33 22.88
C ARG A 266 -3.76 12.37 22.65
N SER A 267 -4.29 13.49 22.21
CA SER A 267 -5.72 13.62 21.91
C SER A 267 -6.14 12.72 20.74
N ARG A 268 -5.29 12.60 19.70
CA ARG A 268 -5.53 11.69 18.57
C ARG A 268 -5.43 10.22 19.00
N ALA A 269 -4.47 9.86 19.85
CA ALA A 269 -4.37 8.50 20.40
C ALA A 269 -5.61 8.13 21.24
N GLN A 270 -6.16 9.06 22.00
CA GLN A 270 -7.42 8.88 22.74
C GLN A 270 -8.61 8.73 21.78
N ALA A 271 -8.68 9.57 20.74
CA ALA A 271 -9.71 9.46 19.71
C ALA A 271 -9.64 8.10 19.01
N LEU A 272 -8.43 7.64 18.67
CA LEU A 272 -8.20 6.33 18.07
C LEU A 272 -8.71 5.21 18.99
N TYR A 273 -8.42 5.26 20.28
CA TYR A 273 -8.92 4.28 21.24
C TYR A 273 -10.45 4.18 21.21
N HIS A 274 -11.15 5.32 21.27
CA HIS A 274 -12.62 5.33 21.23
C HIS A 274 -13.16 4.85 19.90
N THR A 275 -12.54 5.25 18.79
CA THR A 275 -12.85 4.76 17.44
C THR A 275 -12.74 3.24 17.39
N LEU A 276 -11.62 2.68 17.83
CA LEU A 276 -11.40 1.22 17.81
C LEU A 276 -12.42 0.48 18.65
N ARG A 277 -12.76 0.99 19.83
CA ARG A 277 -13.84 0.39 20.66
C ARG A 277 -15.16 0.34 19.92
N HIS A 278 -15.52 1.42 19.22
CA HIS A 278 -16.75 1.47 18.43
C HIS A 278 -16.71 0.49 17.25
N LEU A 279 -15.57 0.34 16.57
CA LEU A 279 -15.42 -0.63 15.48
C LEU A 279 -15.49 -2.08 15.97
N LEU A 280 -14.97 -2.36 17.17
CA LEU A 280 -15.03 -3.69 17.79
C LEU A 280 -16.44 -4.08 18.28
N ASP A 281 -17.40 -3.15 18.31
CA ASP A 281 -18.82 -3.45 18.56
C ASP A 281 -19.54 -3.98 17.31
N LEU A 282 -18.93 -3.92 16.13
CA LEU A 282 -19.46 -4.56 14.92
C LEU A 282 -19.44 -6.09 15.07
N PRO A 283 -20.23 -6.84 14.27
CA PRO A 283 -20.21 -8.29 14.29
C PRO A 283 -18.80 -8.86 14.16
N PRO A 284 -18.44 -9.89 14.95
CA PRO A 284 -17.07 -10.44 14.96
C PRO A 284 -16.62 -11.03 13.61
N GLU A 285 -17.57 -11.39 12.75
CA GLU A 285 -17.36 -11.85 11.38
C GLU A 285 -17.16 -10.73 10.36
N THR A 286 -17.39 -9.45 10.71
CA THR A 286 -17.14 -8.31 9.81
C THR A 286 -15.69 -8.33 9.34
N LEU A 287 -15.50 -8.31 8.02
CA LEU A 287 -14.18 -8.37 7.39
C LEU A 287 -13.51 -6.99 7.46
N ILE A 288 -12.27 -6.95 7.91
CA ILE A 288 -11.41 -5.76 7.94
C ILE A 288 -10.57 -5.74 6.67
N LEU A 289 -10.63 -4.63 5.96
CA LEU A 289 -9.92 -4.35 4.70
C LEU A 289 -9.09 -3.07 4.91
N PRO A 290 -7.81 -3.19 5.31
CA PRO A 290 -6.98 -2.05 5.70
C PRO A 290 -6.42 -1.26 4.50
N GLY A 291 -5.97 -0.02 4.74
CA GLY A 291 -5.27 0.79 3.74
C GLY A 291 -3.82 0.35 3.48
N HIS A 292 -3.21 -0.38 4.43
CA HIS A 292 -1.81 -0.79 4.34
C HIS A 292 -1.53 -2.14 4.99
N THR A 293 -0.36 -2.70 4.62
CA THR A 293 0.28 -3.81 5.32
C THR A 293 1.73 -3.47 5.62
N SER A 294 2.26 -4.03 6.73
CA SER A 294 3.65 -3.90 7.16
C SER A 294 4.57 -4.94 6.50
N GLU A 295 4.01 -5.97 5.90
CA GLU A 295 4.74 -7.07 5.27
C GLU A 295 4.74 -6.97 3.74
N PRO A 296 5.84 -7.37 3.08
CA PRO A 296 5.88 -7.47 1.63
C PRO A 296 4.79 -8.40 1.09
N VAL A 297 3.99 -7.91 0.14
CA VAL A 297 2.85 -8.64 -0.41
C VAL A 297 3.30 -9.60 -1.51
N PRO A 298 3.09 -10.93 -1.36
CA PRO A 298 3.45 -11.90 -2.37
C PRO A 298 2.49 -11.90 -3.57
N PHE A 299 2.88 -12.64 -4.63
CA PHE A 299 2.06 -12.87 -5.83
C PHE A 299 1.27 -14.18 -5.66
N ASP A 300 0.34 -14.22 -4.71
CA ASP A 300 -0.39 -15.41 -4.27
C ASP A 300 -1.91 -15.30 -4.43
N GLU A 301 -2.39 -14.16 -4.96
CA GLU A 301 -3.82 -13.83 -5.09
C GLU A 301 -4.60 -13.80 -3.77
N GLU A 302 -3.93 -13.95 -2.61
CA GLU A 302 -4.58 -13.93 -1.30
C GLU A 302 -4.74 -12.49 -0.79
N PRO A 303 -5.96 -12.03 -0.44
CA PRO A 303 -6.16 -10.68 0.04
C PRO A 303 -5.60 -10.48 1.45
N VAL A 304 -5.04 -9.30 1.71
CA VAL A 304 -4.70 -8.86 3.06
C VAL A 304 -5.99 -8.46 3.77
N SER A 305 -6.49 -9.33 4.62
CA SER A 305 -7.73 -9.14 5.35
C SER A 305 -7.80 -9.99 6.60
N GLY A 306 -8.70 -9.68 7.51
CA GLY A 306 -9.01 -10.50 8.68
C GLY A 306 -10.39 -10.13 9.23
N THR A 307 -11.05 -11.01 9.97
CA THR A 307 -12.28 -10.65 10.65
C THR A 307 -11.99 -9.82 11.90
N ILE A 308 -12.96 -9.06 12.39
CA ILE A 308 -12.83 -8.33 13.67
C ILE A 308 -12.37 -9.27 14.78
N ALA A 309 -12.91 -10.50 14.83
CA ALA A 309 -12.50 -11.49 15.82
C ALA A 309 -11.00 -11.83 15.71
N GLN A 310 -10.49 -12.08 14.50
CA GLN A 310 -9.09 -12.39 14.26
C GLN A 310 -8.17 -11.21 14.58
N VAL A 311 -8.53 -10.01 14.14
CA VAL A 311 -7.75 -8.78 14.39
C VAL A 311 -7.69 -8.49 15.89
N ARG A 312 -8.82 -8.64 16.62
CA ARG A 312 -8.83 -8.47 18.06
C ARG A 312 -7.95 -9.46 18.81
N GLU A 313 -7.88 -10.71 18.34
CA GLU A 313 -7.01 -11.74 18.93
C GLU A 313 -5.52 -11.46 18.61
N GLY A 314 -5.22 -10.94 17.40
CA GLY A 314 -3.86 -10.68 16.94
C GLY A 314 -3.25 -9.37 17.44
N VAL A 315 -4.06 -8.35 17.73
CA VAL A 315 -3.59 -7.00 18.11
C VAL A 315 -3.79 -6.74 19.59
N GLU A 316 -2.77 -7.03 20.39
CA GLU A 316 -2.80 -6.97 21.87
C GLU A 316 -3.25 -5.59 22.42
N ALA A 317 -2.92 -4.51 21.71
CA ALA A 317 -3.30 -3.15 22.11
C ALA A 317 -4.84 -2.95 22.20
N LEU A 318 -5.61 -3.73 21.45
CA LEU A 318 -7.08 -3.62 21.41
C LEU A 318 -7.77 -4.05 22.72
N ASP A 319 -7.14 -4.83 23.57
CA ASP A 319 -7.69 -5.25 24.87
C ASP A 319 -7.25 -4.37 26.05
N ALA A 320 -6.38 -3.37 25.79
CA ALA A 320 -5.87 -2.46 26.81
C ALA A 320 -6.94 -1.47 27.34
N SER A 321 -6.73 -0.91 28.52
CA SER A 321 -7.46 0.29 28.96
C SER A 321 -6.98 1.52 28.18
N GLU A 322 -7.77 2.61 28.18
CA GLU A 322 -7.44 3.84 27.46
C GLU A 322 -6.04 4.37 27.81
N ASP A 323 -5.73 4.50 29.10
CA ASP A 323 -4.42 5.03 29.53
C ASP A 323 -3.27 4.13 29.05
N VAL A 324 -3.41 2.81 29.16
CA VAL A 324 -2.40 1.84 28.73
C VAL A 324 -2.24 1.85 27.22
N PHE A 325 -3.34 1.92 26.47
CA PHE A 325 -3.33 2.03 25.01
C PHE A 325 -2.59 3.29 24.55
N VAL A 326 -2.96 4.45 25.11
CA VAL A 326 -2.35 5.75 24.73
C VAL A 326 -0.85 5.76 25.00
N GLU A 327 -0.42 5.33 26.21
CA GLU A 327 1.01 5.27 26.54
C GLU A 327 1.74 4.31 25.61
N ARG A 328 1.21 3.10 25.40
CA ARG A 328 1.82 2.09 24.52
C ARG A 328 2.01 2.60 23.09
N ILE A 329 0.96 3.16 22.49
CA ILE A 329 1.02 3.66 21.11
C ILE A 329 2.03 4.79 20.99
N LEU A 330 2.08 5.72 21.94
CA LEU A 330 3.00 6.85 21.89
C LEU A 330 4.46 6.46 22.16
N GLU A 331 4.71 5.38 22.91
CA GLU A 331 6.06 4.84 23.17
C GLU A 331 6.62 4.04 21.99
N HIS A 332 5.77 3.39 21.19
CA HIS A 332 6.17 2.47 20.11
C HIS A 332 5.91 3.01 18.71
N LEU A 333 5.97 4.33 18.54
CA LEU A 333 5.80 4.95 17.22
C LEU A 333 6.97 4.55 16.28
N PRO A 334 6.66 4.12 15.05
CA PRO A 334 7.70 3.86 14.06
C PRO A 334 8.42 5.16 13.67
N PRO A 335 9.63 5.08 13.10
CA PRO A 335 10.34 6.26 12.60
C PRO A 335 9.47 7.09 11.67
N THR A 336 9.54 8.41 11.78
CA THR A 336 8.77 9.32 10.92
C THR A 336 9.23 9.19 9.47
N PRO A 337 8.30 9.00 8.49
CA PRO A 337 8.66 8.97 7.07
C PRO A 337 9.31 10.29 6.64
N SER A 338 10.39 10.23 5.87
CA SER A 338 11.21 11.42 5.56
C SER A 338 10.49 12.48 4.73
N ASN A 339 9.49 12.08 3.94
CA ASN A 339 8.81 12.96 2.98
C ASN A 339 7.34 13.22 3.33
N TYR A 340 6.87 12.77 4.49
CA TYR A 340 5.44 12.81 4.82
C TYR A 340 4.84 14.23 4.72
N ASP A 341 5.49 15.25 5.26
CA ASP A 341 5.03 16.64 5.23
C ASP A 341 4.87 17.19 3.79
N ARG A 342 5.77 16.79 2.88
CA ARG A 342 5.68 17.15 1.48
C ARG A 342 4.56 16.40 0.77
N ILE A 343 4.38 15.12 1.07
CA ILE A 343 3.31 14.28 0.52
C ILE A 343 1.95 14.84 0.93
N VAL A 344 1.74 15.12 2.22
CA VAL A 344 0.49 15.71 2.72
C VAL A 344 0.16 17.02 2.01
N LYS A 345 1.12 17.96 1.91
CA LYS A 345 0.92 19.24 1.21
C LYS A 345 0.57 19.08 -0.27
N LEU A 346 1.14 18.09 -0.95
CA LEU A 346 0.80 17.79 -2.33
C LEU A 346 -0.60 17.20 -2.45
N ASN A 347 -0.97 16.29 -1.54
CA ASN A 347 -2.32 15.73 -1.48
C ASN A 347 -3.37 16.80 -1.17
N GLU A 348 -3.10 17.74 -0.26
CA GLU A 348 -3.96 18.88 0.03
C GLU A 348 -4.10 19.85 -1.17
N ALA A 349 -3.04 20.02 -1.93
CA ALA A 349 -3.06 20.85 -3.13
C ALA A 349 -3.73 20.15 -4.33
N GLY A 350 -3.86 18.82 -4.29
CA GLY A 350 -4.40 18.00 -5.38
C GLY A 350 -3.51 17.96 -6.62
N GLY A 351 -2.22 18.26 -6.47
CA GLY A 351 -1.24 18.28 -7.54
C GLY A 351 -0.25 17.13 -7.43
N LEU A 352 0.08 16.51 -8.57
CA LEU A 352 1.20 15.56 -8.65
C LEU A 352 2.39 16.28 -9.29
N PRO A 353 3.59 16.23 -8.69
CA PRO A 353 4.79 16.74 -9.33
C PRO A 353 5.11 15.89 -10.57
N GLU A 354 5.54 16.51 -11.68
CA GLU A 354 5.90 15.79 -12.91
C GLU A 354 7.19 14.96 -12.74
N GLU A 355 8.02 15.32 -11.78
CA GLU A 355 9.31 14.69 -11.50
C GLU A 355 9.37 14.23 -10.03
N GLU A 356 10.13 13.17 -9.75
CA GLU A 356 10.45 12.67 -8.38
C GLU A 356 9.36 11.87 -7.64
N LEU A 357 8.27 11.40 -8.28
CA LEU A 357 7.23 10.60 -7.60
C LEU A 357 7.83 9.42 -6.83
N THR A 358 8.69 8.64 -7.47
CA THR A 358 9.32 7.46 -6.86
C THR A 358 10.31 7.80 -5.74
N GLU A 359 10.93 8.99 -5.78
CA GLU A 359 11.80 9.47 -4.69
C GLU A 359 10.99 9.90 -3.47
N LEU A 360 9.83 10.57 -3.68
CA LEU A 360 8.96 11.00 -2.59
C LEU A 360 8.35 9.82 -1.85
N GLU A 361 7.95 8.80 -2.59
CA GLU A 361 7.28 7.61 -2.08
C GLU A 361 8.23 6.44 -1.76
N ALA A 362 9.56 6.67 -1.85
CA ALA A 362 10.55 5.62 -1.57
C ALA A 362 10.51 5.13 -0.13
N GLY A 363 10.70 3.83 0.05
CA GLY A 363 10.75 3.16 1.34
C GLY A 363 9.45 2.44 1.71
N ALA A 364 9.55 1.62 2.76
CA ALA A 364 8.44 0.87 3.31
C ALA A 364 7.37 1.80 3.91
N ASN A 365 6.14 1.28 4.00
CA ASN A 365 5.09 1.92 4.75
C ASN A 365 5.41 1.93 6.26
N ARG A 366 5.08 3.03 6.94
CA ARG A 366 5.30 3.23 8.38
C ARG A 366 4.06 3.83 9.05
N CYS A 367 2.87 3.52 8.55
CA CYS A 367 1.61 4.05 9.08
C CYS A 367 1.08 3.24 10.28
N ALA A 368 1.53 2.00 10.48
CA ALA A 368 1.10 1.16 11.59
C ALA A 368 1.92 1.42 12.87
N ALA A 369 1.23 1.44 14.02
CA ALA A 369 1.78 1.34 15.37
C ALA A 369 1.28 0.03 16.01
N SER A 370 2.11 -0.63 16.83
CA SER A 370 1.80 -1.92 17.46
C SER A 370 2.13 -1.94 18.95
#